data_8683d431bee6cb680182ef7cf308d52e
#
_entry.id   8683d431bee6cb680182ef7cf308d52e
#
_cell.length_a   1.000
_cell.length_b   1.000
_cell.length_c   1.000
_cell.angle_alpha   90.00
_cell.angle_beta   90.00
_cell.angle_gamma   90.00
#
_symmetry.space_group_name_H-M   'P 1'
#
loop_
_entity.id
_entity.type
_entity.pdbx_description
1 polymer ?
#
loop_
_entity_poly.entity_id
_entity_poly.type
_entity_poly.pdbx_seq_one_letter_code
_entity_poly.pdbx_strand_id
1 'polypeptide(L)'
;MPSRRLEDLRAPFRLRAEAWVDACAKTGLDVLVYCTLRGNDEQAELYAQGRTKPGAIVTYAKPGESAHNHGLALDFVPLVNGKPQWRADSALYWQAIAIAEAEGMESAARWKRFREFPHLQEPNWRQYT
;
A
#
# COMPACT_ATOMS: atom_id res chain seq x y z
N MET A 1 -5.50 8.32 -12.57
CA MET A 1 -5.96 7.44 -11.48
C MET A 1 -4.94 6.34 -11.24
N PRO A 2 -4.58 6.03 -10.00
CA PRO A 2 -3.72 4.89 -9.73
C PRO A 2 -4.44 3.59 -10.10
N SER A 3 -3.66 2.56 -10.41
CA SER A 3 -4.22 1.23 -10.61
C SER A 3 -4.69 0.63 -9.28
N ARG A 4 -5.65 -0.28 -9.37
CA ARG A 4 -6.11 -1.11 -8.25
C ARG A 4 -5.86 -2.59 -8.52
N ARG A 5 -5.20 -2.90 -9.63
CA ARG A 5 -5.04 -4.26 -10.13
C ARG A 5 -3.73 -4.87 -9.64
N LEU A 6 -3.79 -6.08 -9.07
CA LEU A 6 -2.59 -6.80 -8.66
C LEU A 6 -1.71 -7.14 -9.86
N GLU A 7 -2.30 -7.31 -11.05
CA GLU A 7 -1.56 -7.60 -12.28
C GLU A 7 -0.60 -6.48 -12.67
N ASP A 8 -0.81 -5.26 -12.18
CA ASP A 8 0.07 -4.13 -12.45
C ASP A 8 1.25 -4.05 -11.47
N LEU A 9 1.29 -4.94 -10.49
CA LEU A 9 2.45 -5.09 -9.60
C LEU A 9 3.52 -5.94 -10.28
N ARG A 10 4.79 -5.69 -9.94
CA ARG A 10 5.90 -6.48 -10.46
C ARG A 10 6.40 -7.50 -9.43
N ALA A 11 6.99 -8.58 -9.93
CA ALA A 11 7.64 -9.56 -9.08
C ALA A 11 8.90 -8.95 -8.42
N PRO A 12 9.28 -9.36 -7.20
CA PRO A 12 8.63 -10.44 -6.43
C PRO A 12 7.38 -10.00 -5.66
N PHE A 13 7.11 -8.69 -5.56
CA PHE A 13 6.04 -8.17 -4.74
C PHE A 13 4.65 -8.69 -5.19
N ARG A 14 4.44 -8.79 -6.49
CA ARG A 14 3.16 -9.29 -7.02
C ARG A 14 2.80 -10.66 -6.45
N LEU A 15 3.77 -11.58 -6.41
CA LEU A 15 3.53 -12.93 -5.89
C LEU A 15 3.20 -12.90 -4.39
N ARG A 16 3.88 -12.04 -3.64
CA ARG A 16 3.59 -11.86 -2.21
C ARG A 16 2.20 -11.28 -1.99
N ALA A 17 1.81 -10.30 -2.81
CA ALA A 17 0.51 -9.66 -2.71
C ALA A 17 -0.62 -10.65 -3.03
N GLU A 18 -0.46 -11.46 -4.07
CA GLU A 18 -1.44 -12.48 -4.43
C GLU A 18 -1.60 -13.52 -3.33
N ALA A 19 -0.48 -13.99 -2.76
CA ALA A 19 -0.50 -14.93 -1.63
C ALA A 19 -1.15 -14.30 -0.39
N TRP A 20 -0.90 -13.03 -0.15
CA TRP A 20 -1.49 -12.29 0.98
C TRP A 20 -3.00 -12.17 0.87
N VAL A 21 -3.52 -11.78 -0.30
CA VAL A 21 -4.97 -11.70 -0.53
C VAL A 21 -5.63 -13.05 -0.29
N ASP A 22 -5.03 -14.12 -0.81
CA ASP A 22 -5.53 -15.48 -0.64
C ASP A 22 -5.52 -15.91 0.84
N ALA A 23 -4.43 -15.63 1.54
CA ALA A 23 -4.30 -15.97 2.97
C ALA A 23 -5.30 -15.19 3.82
N CYS A 24 -5.54 -13.90 3.52
CA CYS A 24 -6.57 -13.12 4.20
C CYS A 24 -7.95 -13.76 4.00
N ALA A 25 -8.29 -14.11 2.76
CA ALA A 25 -9.58 -14.71 2.45
C ALA A 25 -9.78 -16.02 3.21
N LYS A 26 -8.75 -16.85 3.31
CA LYS A 26 -8.80 -18.13 4.03
C LYS A 26 -9.05 -17.96 5.53
N THR A 27 -8.67 -16.83 6.10
CA THR A 27 -8.94 -16.52 7.52
C THR A 27 -10.27 -15.80 7.72
N GLY A 28 -11.02 -15.57 6.64
CA GLY A 28 -12.28 -14.82 6.70
C GLY A 28 -12.09 -13.31 6.77
N LEU A 29 -10.89 -12.81 6.49
CA LEU A 29 -10.59 -11.40 6.49
C LEU A 29 -10.74 -10.82 5.09
N ASP A 30 -11.67 -9.90 4.93
CA ASP A 30 -11.95 -9.26 3.65
C ASP A 30 -11.13 -7.97 3.53
N VAL A 31 -10.45 -7.78 2.40
CA VAL A 31 -9.62 -6.59 2.17
C VAL A 31 -9.89 -6.02 0.78
N LEU A 32 -9.87 -4.70 0.68
CA LEU A 32 -9.97 -3.98 -0.58
C LEU A 32 -8.62 -3.34 -0.88
N VAL A 33 -7.99 -3.74 -1.98
CA VAL A 33 -6.79 -3.06 -2.50
C VAL A 33 -7.27 -1.89 -3.35
N TYR A 34 -6.86 -0.67 -3.00
CA TYR A 34 -7.34 0.51 -3.71
C TYR A 34 -6.24 1.31 -4.41
N CYS A 35 -4.98 0.93 -4.25
CA CYS A 35 -3.86 1.53 -4.97
C CYS A 35 -2.75 0.51 -5.13
N THR A 36 -2.32 0.28 -6.37
CA THR A 36 -1.16 -0.57 -6.68
C THR A 36 -0.11 0.27 -7.41
N LEU A 37 -0.09 0.23 -8.74
CA LEU A 37 0.84 1.04 -9.53
C LEU A 37 0.34 2.48 -9.61
N ARG A 38 1.23 3.43 -9.31
CA ARG A 38 0.97 4.86 -9.43
C ARG A 38 1.97 5.47 -10.41
N GLY A 39 1.46 6.21 -11.39
CA GLY A 39 2.32 6.88 -12.36
C GLY A 39 3.10 8.05 -11.76
N ASN A 40 4.17 8.45 -12.44
CA ASN A 40 4.98 9.58 -12.00
C ASN A 40 4.21 10.90 -12.05
N ASP A 41 3.27 11.05 -12.98
CA ASP A 41 2.42 12.26 -13.06
C ASP A 41 1.53 12.37 -11.83
N GLU A 42 0.93 11.27 -11.39
CA GLU A 42 0.12 11.26 -10.18
C GLU A 42 0.97 11.51 -8.93
N GLN A 43 2.18 10.96 -8.89
CA GLN A 43 3.10 11.20 -7.79
C GLN A 43 3.49 12.67 -7.72
N ALA A 44 3.70 13.32 -8.87
CA ALA A 44 4.00 14.74 -8.95
C ALA A 44 2.85 15.59 -8.38
N GLU A 45 1.61 15.22 -8.69
CA GLU A 45 0.42 15.90 -8.14
C GLU A 45 0.34 15.77 -6.63
N LEU A 46 0.59 14.57 -6.11
CA LEU A 46 0.59 14.33 -4.66
C LEU A 46 1.70 15.10 -3.97
N TYR A 47 2.88 15.15 -4.57
CA TYR A 47 4.03 15.88 -4.01
C TYR A 47 3.77 17.40 -4.02
N ALA A 48 3.09 17.91 -5.03
CA ALA A 48 2.77 19.32 -5.15
C ALA A 48 1.81 19.81 -4.04
N GLN A 49 0.95 18.91 -3.54
CA GLN A 49 -0.01 19.30 -2.52
C GLN A 49 0.71 19.72 -1.23
N GLY A 50 0.36 20.90 -0.73
CA GLY A 50 1.01 21.49 0.44
C GLY A 50 2.32 22.21 0.12
N ARG A 51 2.74 22.22 -1.15
CA ARG A 51 3.97 22.92 -1.61
C ARG A 51 3.63 23.96 -2.66
N THR A 52 3.29 23.53 -3.88
CA THR A 52 2.90 24.44 -4.98
C THR A 52 1.38 24.46 -5.18
N LYS A 53 0.64 23.57 -4.53
CA LYS A 53 -0.81 23.50 -4.56
C LYS A 53 -1.35 23.53 -3.13
N PRO A 54 -2.60 24.02 -2.92
CA PRO A 54 -3.21 24.05 -1.59
C PRO A 54 -3.34 22.67 -0.96
N GLY A 55 -3.42 22.63 0.37
CA GLY A 55 -3.68 21.44 1.14
C GLY A 55 -2.53 21.09 2.06
N ALA A 56 -2.74 20.03 2.84
CA ALA A 56 -1.71 19.49 3.72
C ALA A 56 -0.76 18.58 2.92
N ILE A 57 0.49 18.51 3.35
CA ILE A 57 1.47 17.59 2.75
C ILE A 57 1.00 16.15 2.98
N VAL A 58 0.90 15.37 1.89
CA VAL A 58 0.46 13.98 1.94
C VAL A 58 1.57 12.99 1.60
N THR A 59 2.68 13.46 1.03
CA THR A 59 3.82 12.60 0.72
C THR A 59 5.11 13.39 0.71
N TYR A 60 6.22 12.72 1.03
CA TYR A 60 7.57 13.26 0.91
C TYR A 60 8.32 12.66 -0.29
N ALA A 61 7.68 11.75 -1.03
CA ALA A 61 8.27 11.10 -2.19
C ALA A 61 7.98 11.88 -3.46
N LYS A 62 9.02 12.28 -4.18
CA LYS A 62 8.93 12.86 -5.52
C LYS A 62 8.63 11.77 -6.54
N PRO A 63 8.28 12.13 -7.80
CA PRO A 63 8.11 11.13 -8.85
C PRO A 63 9.30 10.19 -8.94
N GLY A 64 9.02 8.89 -8.97
CA GLY A 64 10.04 7.84 -8.99
C GLY A 64 10.58 7.44 -7.62
N GLU A 65 10.25 8.17 -6.56
CA GLU A 65 10.76 7.94 -5.20
C GLU A 65 9.80 7.12 -4.31
N SER A 66 8.65 6.73 -4.83
CA SER A 66 7.69 5.90 -4.11
C SER A 66 7.73 4.47 -4.65
N ALA A 67 7.64 3.48 -3.76
CA ALA A 67 7.52 2.09 -4.17
C ALA A 67 6.32 1.85 -5.08
N HIS A 68 5.24 2.64 -4.92
CA HIS A 68 4.08 2.59 -5.82
C HIS A 68 4.43 2.94 -7.28
N ASN A 69 5.43 3.77 -7.50
CA ASN A 69 5.83 4.16 -8.85
C ASN A 69 6.50 3.02 -9.62
N HIS A 70 6.94 1.99 -8.92
CA HIS A 70 7.65 0.85 -9.48
C HIS A 70 6.85 -0.45 -9.40
N GLY A 71 5.59 -0.38 -9.01
CA GLY A 71 4.75 -1.58 -8.85
C GLY A 71 5.17 -2.46 -7.67
N LEU A 72 5.77 -1.88 -6.63
CA LEU A 72 6.34 -2.58 -5.49
C LEU A 72 5.68 -2.20 -4.17
N ALA A 73 4.48 -1.64 -4.23
CA ALA A 73 3.67 -1.29 -3.06
C ALA A 73 2.19 -1.39 -3.39
N LEU A 74 1.38 -1.57 -2.35
CA LEU A 74 -0.07 -1.48 -2.44
C LEU A 74 -0.63 -0.79 -1.19
N ASP A 75 -1.82 -0.20 -1.36
CA ASP A 75 -2.60 0.31 -0.24
C ASP A 75 -3.91 -0.47 -0.16
N PHE A 76 -4.34 -0.76 1.06
CA PHE A 76 -5.54 -1.54 1.29
C PHE A 76 -6.35 -1.02 2.46
N VAL A 77 -7.60 -1.45 2.53
CA VAL A 77 -8.47 -1.21 3.68
C VAL A 77 -9.26 -2.48 3.97
N PRO A 78 -9.39 -2.87 5.26
CA PRO A 78 -10.25 -4.00 5.62
C PRO A 78 -11.71 -3.67 5.37
N LEU A 79 -12.51 -4.68 5.02
CA LEU A 79 -13.94 -4.55 4.82
C LEU A 79 -14.69 -5.34 5.89
N VAL A 80 -15.81 -4.79 6.36
CA VAL A 80 -16.79 -5.51 7.18
C VAL A 80 -18.15 -5.34 6.50
N ASN A 81 -18.75 -6.45 6.09
CA ASN A 81 -20.02 -6.45 5.34
C ASN A 81 -19.94 -5.55 4.10
N GLY A 82 -18.79 -5.58 3.40
CA GLY A 82 -18.54 -4.79 2.22
C GLY A 82 -18.22 -3.33 2.46
N LYS A 83 -18.13 -2.88 3.72
CA LYS A 83 -17.88 -1.49 4.08
C LYS A 83 -16.43 -1.29 4.54
N PRO A 84 -15.71 -0.27 4.02
CA PRO A 84 -14.34 0.01 4.45
C PRO A 84 -14.25 0.41 5.91
N GLN A 85 -13.25 -0.14 6.60
CA GLN A 85 -12.96 0.15 8.00
C GLN A 85 -11.69 0.99 8.08
N TRP A 86 -11.85 2.32 7.99
CA TRP A 86 -10.71 3.24 7.88
C TRP A 86 -9.98 3.52 9.20
N ARG A 87 -10.45 2.98 10.31
CA ARG A 87 -9.83 3.25 11.60
C ARG A 87 -8.45 2.60 11.69
N ALA A 88 -7.43 3.44 11.84
CA ALA A 88 -6.04 2.99 11.90
C ALA A 88 -5.74 2.07 13.09
N ASP A 89 -6.49 2.21 14.19
CA ASP A 89 -6.32 1.37 15.38
C ASP A 89 -7.13 0.08 15.33
N SER A 90 -7.78 -0.21 14.21
CA SER A 90 -8.59 -1.41 14.07
C SER A 90 -7.74 -2.67 14.15
N ALA A 91 -8.22 -3.65 14.92
CA ALA A 91 -7.59 -4.97 14.98
C ALA A 91 -7.52 -5.64 13.60
N LEU A 92 -8.44 -5.29 12.70
CA LEU A 92 -8.47 -5.85 11.33
C LEU A 92 -7.23 -5.44 10.52
N TYR A 93 -6.77 -4.18 10.66
CA TYR A 93 -5.52 -3.76 10.03
C TYR A 93 -4.35 -4.60 10.54
N TRP A 94 -4.23 -4.77 11.86
CA TRP A 94 -3.12 -5.54 12.42
C TRP A 94 -3.17 -7.02 12.02
N GLN A 95 -4.36 -7.59 11.89
CA GLN A 95 -4.51 -8.96 11.40
C GLN A 95 -4.00 -9.08 9.96
N ALA A 96 -4.42 -8.16 9.09
CA ALA A 96 -3.98 -8.14 7.69
C ALA A 96 -2.48 -7.90 7.58
N ILE A 97 -1.95 -6.98 8.40
CA ILE A 97 -0.52 -6.66 8.43
C ILE A 97 0.30 -7.88 8.86
N ALA A 98 -0.14 -8.60 9.90
CA ALA A 98 0.57 -9.80 10.34
C ALA A 98 0.64 -10.87 9.23
N ILE A 99 -0.45 -11.04 8.50
CA ILE A 99 -0.49 -11.97 7.35
C ILE A 99 0.46 -11.50 6.26
N ALA A 100 0.49 -10.18 5.99
CA ALA A 100 1.39 -9.60 4.99
C ALA A 100 2.86 -9.81 5.35
N GLU A 101 3.20 -9.61 6.61
CA GLU A 101 4.57 -9.81 7.10
C GLU A 101 4.98 -11.27 6.98
N ALA A 102 4.07 -12.20 7.23
CA ALA A 102 4.32 -13.63 7.04
C ALA A 102 4.59 -13.96 5.57
N GLU A 103 4.05 -13.18 4.63
CA GLU A 103 4.31 -13.34 3.20
C GLU A 103 5.53 -12.55 2.73
N GLY A 104 6.28 -11.94 3.64
CA GLY A 104 7.52 -11.24 3.33
C GLY A 104 7.36 -9.78 2.95
N MET A 105 6.19 -9.19 3.15
CA MET A 105 5.96 -7.77 2.89
C MET A 105 6.34 -6.91 4.10
N GLU A 106 6.66 -5.63 3.84
CA GLU A 106 6.94 -4.64 4.87
C GLU A 106 5.71 -3.74 5.03
N SER A 107 5.31 -3.49 6.29
CA SER A 107 4.20 -2.61 6.60
C SER A 107 4.68 -1.25 7.10
N ALA A 108 4.15 -0.18 6.51
CA ALA A 108 4.42 1.18 6.96
C ALA A 108 3.82 1.48 8.34
N ALA A 109 2.91 0.64 8.83
CA ALA A 109 2.38 0.75 10.19
C ALA A 109 3.46 0.53 11.25
N ARG A 110 4.57 -0.15 10.90
CA ARG A 110 5.71 -0.40 11.79
C ARG A 110 6.75 0.71 11.77
N TRP A 111 6.62 1.68 10.86
CA TRP A 111 7.62 2.75 10.72
C TRP A 111 7.56 3.70 11.91
N LYS A 112 8.71 4.27 12.27
CA LYS A 112 8.79 5.27 13.33
C LYS A 112 8.32 6.63 12.85
N ARG A 113 8.53 6.92 11.55
CA ARG A 113 8.12 8.16 10.90
C ARG A 113 7.22 7.84 9.72
N PHE A 114 6.26 8.71 9.44
CA PHE A 114 5.35 8.60 8.29
C PHE A 114 4.59 7.28 8.29
N ARG A 115 4.13 6.86 9.49
CA ARG A 115 3.35 5.63 9.65
C ARG A 115 2.08 5.70 8.80
N GLU A 116 1.85 4.61 8.06
CA GLU A 116 0.63 4.45 7.27
C GLU A 116 0.13 3.01 7.41
N PHE A 117 -1.04 2.84 7.99
CA PHE A 117 -1.63 1.51 8.18
C PHE A 117 -2.02 0.83 6.88
N PRO A 118 -2.48 1.56 5.84
CA PRO A 118 -2.85 0.92 4.56
C PRO A 118 -1.68 0.44 3.73
N HIS A 119 -0.47 0.95 3.94
CA HIS A 119 0.65 0.79 3.01
C HIS A 119 1.47 -0.46 3.28
N LEU A 120 1.57 -1.33 2.26
CA LEU A 120 2.44 -2.50 2.25
C LEU A 120 3.39 -2.38 1.05
N GLN A 121 4.65 -2.80 1.23
CA GLN A 121 5.63 -2.70 0.15
C GLN A 121 6.63 -3.85 0.17
N GLU A 122 7.37 -4.00 -0.94
CA GLU A 122 8.49 -4.91 -1.01
C GLU A 122 9.64 -4.35 -0.16
N PRO A 123 10.20 -5.14 0.78
CA PRO A 123 11.39 -4.70 1.53
C PRO A 123 12.55 -4.41 0.57
N ASN A 124 13.30 -3.33 0.85
CA ASN A 124 14.43 -2.92 0.00
C ASN A 124 14.05 -2.75 -1.47
N TRP A 125 12.87 -2.21 -1.73
CA TRP A 125 12.31 -2.12 -3.08
C TRP A 125 13.22 -1.36 -4.07
N ARG A 126 14.08 -0.47 -3.57
CA ARG A 126 14.99 0.30 -4.43
C ARG A 126 15.99 -0.56 -5.19
N GLN A 127 16.30 -1.77 -4.70
CA GLN A 127 17.19 -2.68 -5.41
C GLN A 127 16.62 -3.19 -6.73
N TYR A 128 15.29 -3.06 -6.92
CA TYR A 128 14.62 -3.51 -8.14
C TYR A 128 14.41 -2.39 -9.16
N THR A 129 14.94 -1.21 -8.90
CA THR A 129 14.71 -0.04 -9.77
C THR A 129 15.95 0.38 -10.58
#